data_35bbe047bca85b84825541abc0ec4b93
#
_entry.id   35bbe047bca85b84825541abc0ec4b93
#
_cell.length_a   1.000
_cell.length_b   1.000
_cell.length_c   1.000
_cell.angle_alpha   90.00
_cell.angle_beta   90.00
_cell.angle_gamma   90.00
#
_symmetry.space_group_name_H-M   'P 1'
#
loop_
_entity.id
_entity.type
_entity.pdbx_description
1 polymer ?
#
loop_
_entity_poly.entity_id
_entity_poly.type
_entity_poly.pdbx_seq_one_letter_code
_entity_poly.pdbx_strand_id
1 'polypeptide(L)'
;MICTFFGATAFAQKAGSGSDQIASFAEPIDNLPTEGTLFGLPVNIHGQTTYINQRYNNFTSSYSGMNSLSSQKSMAYTWSGTLFFGARLAPNTDIYFNPEVISGVPFSDLTGLGGFSNGEANKSAGLNAKFYSARAFLRQTINQEGDKVVLENEANQITQTVSSNRVVVTAGQFSTLDIFDDSRYAKDPRIQFMNWGNMTYLAYDYAADARGYSTGLAGEWYLSNWVMRASRMLAPKTPNGRDLNWQIFNTYGDQIEVERQHNIADLPGKVSVLAYRNRMILARFQDATNYVVANNAQGTQAINNVRTNYQYKTGVGINGEQALTKDLGIYGRAFTSDGHTETMSFTEADNSISVGMGLNGTSWSRPKDTIGISMMQNGLSSYRKNYLQSGGVSYFIGDYAGPGQSISYRPERIGEVYYNATVIKNVLAGLNFQHINNPAYNAARGPVNILSFRIHAEL
;
A
#
# COMPACT_ATOMS: atom_id res chain seq x y z
N MET A 1 -20.82 16.81 -9.53
CA MET A 1 -20.12 17.34 -8.35
C MET A 1 -19.01 16.37 -8.07
N ILE A 2 -17.83 16.71 -8.39
CA ILE A 2 -16.71 15.80 -8.64
C ILE A 2 -15.48 16.32 -7.92
N CYS A 3 -14.64 15.52 -7.57
CA CYS A 3 -13.74 15.38 -6.48
C CYS A 3 -12.27 15.35 -6.80
N THR A 4 -11.46 15.85 -5.95
CA THR A 4 -10.04 15.82 -5.93
C THR A 4 -9.58 15.18 -4.65
N PHE A 5 -8.64 14.61 -4.39
CA PHE A 5 -7.44 14.03 -4.55
C PHE A 5 -6.82 13.32 -3.47
N PHE A 6 -5.83 12.67 -3.84
CA PHE A 6 -4.74 12.31 -2.96
C PHE A 6 -3.42 12.72 -3.58
N GLY A 7 -2.82 13.75 -3.00
CA GLY A 7 -1.40 13.68 -2.84
C GLY A 7 -1.09 12.66 -1.75
N ALA A 8 -0.18 11.75 -1.96
CA ALA A 8 0.57 11.19 -0.86
C ALA A 8 0.99 12.37 0.01
N THR A 9 0.93 12.26 1.32
CA THR A 9 1.48 13.27 2.22
C THR A 9 2.89 13.55 1.80
N ALA A 10 3.03 14.40 0.78
CA ALA A 10 4.30 14.80 0.27
C ALA A 10 4.82 15.83 1.26
N PHE A 11 5.59 15.39 2.21
CA PHE A 11 6.47 16.27 2.90
C PHE A 11 7.54 16.76 1.94
N ALA A 12 7.16 17.66 1.04
CA ALA A 12 8.12 18.56 0.45
C ALA A 12 8.52 19.56 1.54
N GLN A 13 9.35 19.11 2.48
CA GLN A 13 10.07 20.04 3.32
C GLN A 13 11.04 20.78 2.41
N LYS A 14 10.69 21.99 2.00
CA LYS A 14 11.64 22.93 1.42
C LYS A 14 12.71 23.23 2.46
N ALA A 15 13.84 22.59 2.34
CA ALA A 15 15.08 23.14 2.90
C ALA A 15 15.32 24.50 2.24
N GLY A 16 15.63 25.50 3.02
CA GLY A 16 15.62 26.91 2.71
C GLY A 16 16.16 27.37 1.37
N SER A 17 15.55 28.44 0.88
CA SER A 17 15.99 29.38 -0.16
C SER A 17 16.45 28.81 -1.49
N GLY A 18 15.50 28.59 -2.38
CA GLY A 18 15.72 28.28 -3.78
C GLY A 18 14.38 27.92 -4.41
N SER A 19 13.68 28.92 -4.91
CA SER A 19 12.35 28.78 -5.46
C SER A 19 12.37 28.15 -6.84
N ASP A 20 12.45 26.83 -6.94
CA ASP A 20 11.98 26.09 -8.10
C ASP A 20 11.24 24.87 -7.61
N GLN A 21 9.91 24.91 -7.73
CA GLN A 21 9.03 23.79 -7.44
C GLN A 21 9.41 22.63 -8.36
N ILE A 22 9.95 21.56 -7.76
CA ILE A 22 9.99 20.29 -8.45
C ILE A 22 8.58 19.77 -8.39
N ALA A 23 7.95 19.63 -9.57
CA ALA A 23 6.60 19.13 -9.69
C ALA A 23 6.47 17.81 -8.92
N SER A 24 5.48 17.73 -8.04
CA SER A 24 5.06 16.45 -7.49
C SER A 24 4.57 15.58 -8.66
N PHE A 25 4.78 14.25 -8.61
CA PHE A 25 4.29 13.33 -9.65
C PHE A 25 2.76 13.17 -9.64
N ALA A 26 2.06 14.07 -9.05
CA ALA A 26 0.65 14.40 -9.18
C ALA A 26 0.46 15.75 -8.51
N GLU A 27 0.52 16.85 -9.26
CA GLU A 27 0.13 18.13 -8.70
C GLU A 27 -1.37 18.16 -8.47
N PRO A 28 -1.80 18.77 -7.34
CA PRO A 28 -3.22 19.05 -7.11
C PRO A 28 -3.76 19.88 -8.27
N ILE A 29 -4.92 19.52 -8.75
CA ILE A 29 -5.55 20.19 -9.86
C ILE A 29 -6.18 21.47 -9.35
N ASP A 30 -5.81 22.64 -9.91
CA ASP A 30 -6.17 23.98 -9.45
C ASP A 30 -7.64 24.20 -9.06
N ASN A 31 -7.81 24.75 -7.83
CA ASN A 31 -8.85 25.68 -7.42
C ASN A 31 -10.33 25.28 -7.53
N LEU A 32 -10.74 24.30 -6.75
CA LEU A 32 -12.04 24.41 -6.06
C LEU A 32 -11.76 24.85 -4.62
N PRO A 33 -12.58 25.69 -3.97
CA PRO A 33 -12.41 26.05 -2.57
C PRO A 33 -12.71 24.82 -1.72
N THR A 34 -11.68 23.99 -1.48
CA THR A 34 -11.76 22.82 -0.60
C THR A 34 -11.50 23.18 0.86
N GLU A 35 -11.16 24.43 1.14
CA GLU A 35 -11.05 25.01 2.48
C GLU A 35 -12.09 26.09 2.72
N GLY A 36 -12.54 26.21 3.97
CA GLY A 36 -13.50 27.21 4.41
C GLY A 36 -13.58 27.30 5.92
N THR A 37 -14.64 27.93 6.39
CA THR A 37 -14.95 28.05 7.83
C THR A 37 -16.36 27.55 8.07
N LEU A 38 -16.51 26.61 8.99
CA LEU A 38 -17.81 26.09 9.44
C LEU A 38 -17.92 26.21 10.96
N PHE A 39 -18.97 26.87 11.45
CA PHE A 39 -19.14 27.17 12.88
C PHE A 39 -17.92 27.86 13.54
N GLY A 40 -17.20 28.71 12.77
CA GLY A 40 -16.00 29.40 13.25
C GLY A 40 -14.72 28.58 13.25
N LEU A 41 -14.77 27.32 12.84
CA LEU A 41 -13.60 26.44 12.72
C LEU A 41 -13.11 26.38 11.27
N PRO A 42 -11.80 26.44 11.01
CA PRO A 42 -11.24 26.11 9.72
C PRO A 42 -11.56 24.65 9.36
N VAL A 43 -12.06 24.42 8.16
CA VAL A 43 -12.42 23.09 7.66
C VAL A 43 -11.88 22.90 6.25
N ASN A 44 -11.62 21.65 5.88
CA ASN A 44 -11.42 21.26 4.50
C ASN A 44 -12.31 20.08 4.11
N ILE A 45 -12.63 20.01 2.82
CA ILE A 45 -13.44 18.93 2.23
C ILE A 45 -12.80 18.55 0.90
N HIS A 46 -12.39 17.29 0.81
CA HIS A 46 -11.91 16.67 -0.42
C HIS A 46 -12.70 15.40 -0.68
N GLY A 47 -12.50 14.83 -1.83
CA GLY A 47 -13.07 13.56 -2.11
C GLY A 47 -12.56 13.01 -3.46
N GLN A 48 -12.61 11.72 -3.68
CA GLN A 48 -12.14 11.07 -4.90
C GLN A 48 -13.05 9.93 -5.30
N THR A 49 -12.94 9.54 -6.57
CA THR A 49 -13.52 8.29 -7.05
C THR A 49 -12.62 7.66 -8.09
N THR A 50 -12.47 6.34 -8.03
CA THR A 50 -11.59 5.59 -8.93
C THR A 50 -12.32 4.36 -9.45
N TYR A 51 -12.31 4.18 -10.76
CA TYR A 51 -12.71 2.94 -11.41
C TYR A 51 -11.51 2.31 -12.11
N ILE A 52 -11.24 1.03 -11.80
CA ILE A 52 -10.19 0.24 -12.43
C ILE A 52 -10.82 -1.00 -13.04
N ASN A 53 -10.59 -1.23 -14.32
CA ASN A 53 -10.91 -2.47 -15.01
C ASN A 53 -9.63 -3.16 -15.43
N GLN A 54 -9.52 -4.45 -15.17
CA GLN A 54 -8.37 -5.28 -15.50
C GLN A 54 -8.82 -6.51 -16.28
N ARG A 55 -7.98 -6.97 -17.22
CA ARG A 55 -8.22 -8.20 -17.98
C ARG A 55 -6.92 -8.89 -18.33
N TYR A 56 -6.97 -10.21 -18.41
CA TYR A 56 -5.94 -11.05 -19.01
C TYR A 56 -6.54 -12.11 -19.93
N ASN A 57 -5.73 -12.57 -20.88
CA ASN A 57 -6.06 -13.68 -21.77
C ASN A 57 -5.60 -15.00 -21.15
N ASN A 58 -5.96 -16.13 -21.79
CA ASN A 58 -5.50 -17.45 -21.39
C ASN A 58 -3.98 -17.47 -21.24
N PHE A 59 -3.50 -18.18 -20.23
CA PHE A 59 -2.09 -18.43 -20.02
C PHE A 59 -1.81 -19.89 -19.68
N THR A 60 -0.55 -20.31 -19.85
CA THR A 60 -0.16 -21.70 -19.59
C THR A 60 -0.20 -21.99 -18.10
N SER A 61 -0.86 -23.09 -17.73
CA SER A 61 -0.88 -23.63 -16.38
C SER A 61 -1.00 -25.15 -16.43
N SER A 62 -0.09 -25.86 -15.78
CA SER A 62 -0.18 -27.31 -15.63
C SER A 62 -1.22 -27.74 -14.61
N TYR A 63 -1.68 -26.83 -13.77
CA TYR A 63 -2.72 -27.05 -12.77
C TYR A 63 -3.53 -25.77 -12.51
N SER A 64 -4.85 -25.93 -12.35
CA SER A 64 -5.77 -24.87 -11.90
C SER A 64 -6.78 -25.50 -10.95
N GLY A 65 -6.61 -25.27 -9.67
CA GLY A 65 -7.53 -25.66 -8.61
C GLY A 65 -8.49 -24.55 -8.21
N MET A 66 -9.31 -24.83 -7.22
CA MET A 66 -10.33 -23.90 -6.71
C MET A 66 -9.74 -22.59 -6.18
N ASN A 67 -8.54 -22.65 -5.57
CA ASN A 67 -7.85 -21.49 -5.00
C ASN A 67 -6.67 -21.05 -5.88
N SER A 68 -6.71 -21.29 -7.18
CA SER A 68 -5.67 -20.85 -8.12
C SER A 68 -6.16 -19.64 -8.92
N LEU A 69 -5.24 -18.81 -9.40
CA LEU A 69 -5.57 -17.87 -10.47
C LEU A 69 -6.05 -18.67 -11.68
N SER A 70 -7.24 -18.40 -12.17
CA SER A 70 -7.79 -19.09 -13.36
C SER A 70 -6.84 -18.92 -14.55
N SER A 71 -6.52 -20.01 -15.25
CA SER A 71 -5.73 -19.95 -16.49
C SER A 71 -6.53 -19.49 -17.71
N GLN A 72 -7.84 -19.40 -17.59
CA GLN A 72 -8.74 -18.90 -18.64
C GLN A 72 -8.81 -17.37 -18.59
N LYS A 73 -9.07 -16.76 -19.76
CA LYS A 73 -9.30 -15.31 -19.85
C LYS A 73 -10.27 -14.86 -18.74
N SER A 74 -9.92 -13.76 -18.10
CA SER A 74 -10.71 -13.23 -16.98
C SER A 74 -10.72 -11.72 -16.98
N MET A 75 -11.72 -11.16 -16.31
CA MET A 75 -11.87 -9.72 -16.09
C MET A 75 -12.16 -9.46 -14.62
N ALA A 76 -11.56 -8.42 -14.09
CA ALA A 76 -11.76 -7.92 -12.74
C ALA A 76 -12.04 -6.41 -12.78
N TYR A 77 -12.69 -5.88 -11.76
CA TYR A 77 -12.84 -4.45 -11.61
C TYR A 77 -12.90 -4.06 -10.13
N THR A 78 -12.55 -2.81 -9.86
CA THR A 78 -12.82 -2.14 -8.59
C THR A 78 -13.41 -0.76 -8.86
N TRP A 79 -14.30 -0.33 -7.99
CA TRP A 79 -14.77 1.03 -7.90
C TRP A 79 -14.70 1.48 -6.44
N SER A 80 -14.09 2.61 -6.20
CA SER A 80 -13.99 3.22 -4.88
C SER A 80 -14.37 4.69 -4.91
N GLY A 81 -14.91 5.18 -3.81
CA GLY A 81 -15.19 6.60 -3.59
C GLY A 81 -14.92 6.95 -2.14
N THR A 82 -14.14 8.00 -1.89
CA THR A 82 -13.79 8.46 -0.54
C THR A 82 -14.06 9.94 -0.41
N LEU A 83 -14.70 10.37 0.67
CA LEU A 83 -14.77 11.76 1.08
C LEU A 83 -13.80 12.01 2.24
N PHE A 84 -13.26 13.21 2.30
CA PHE A 84 -12.30 13.63 3.32
C PHE A 84 -12.83 14.90 3.98
N PHE A 85 -13.14 14.81 5.25
CA PHE A 85 -13.54 15.93 6.08
C PHE A 85 -12.47 16.20 7.11
N GLY A 86 -11.98 17.44 7.16
CA GLY A 86 -11.06 17.92 8.19
C GLY A 86 -11.62 19.14 8.90
N ALA A 87 -11.36 19.26 10.21
CA ALA A 87 -11.67 20.43 10.99
C ALA A 87 -10.55 20.71 12.00
N ARG A 88 -10.15 22.00 12.14
CA ARG A 88 -9.20 22.46 13.14
C ARG A 88 -9.92 22.83 14.40
N LEU A 89 -9.78 22.00 15.45
CA LEU A 89 -10.48 22.18 16.74
C LEU A 89 -9.79 23.21 17.64
N ALA A 90 -8.46 23.29 17.56
CA ALA A 90 -7.63 24.21 18.32
C ALA A 90 -6.32 24.46 17.55
N PRO A 91 -5.49 25.46 17.93
CA PRO A 91 -4.20 25.64 17.29
C PRO A 91 -3.39 24.35 17.17
N ASN A 92 -3.05 23.98 15.93
CA ASN A 92 -2.30 22.75 15.59
C ASN A 92 -2.99 21.42 15.99
N THR A 93 -4.29 21.44 16.25
CA THR A 93 -5.10 20.25 16.60
C THR A 93 -6.18 20.06 15.55
N ASP A 94 -6.05 19.07 14.72
CA ASP A 94 -6.94 18.77 13.61
C ASP A 94 -7.63 17.41 13.83
N ILE A 95 -8.91 17.32 13.44
CA ILE A 95 -9.65 16.05 13.38
C ILE A 95 -10.03 15.76 11.94
N TYR A 96 -9.98 14.49 11.56
CA TYR A 96 -10.29 14.03 10.21
C TYR A 96 -11.25 12.84 10.25
N PHE A 97 -12.16 12.80 9.26
CA PHE A 97 -13.08 11.69 9.06
C PHE A 97 -13.24 11.38 7.57
N ASN A 98 -13.01 10.11 7.18
CA ASN A 98 -13.10 9.69 5.80
C ASN A 98 -14.08 8.51 5.64
N PRO A 99 -15.35 8.74 5.28
CA PRO A 99 -16.22 7.68 4.80
C PRO A 99 -15.78 7.22 3.41
N GLU A 100 -15.76 5.91 3.22
CA GLU A 100 -15.37 5.28 1.96
C GLU A 100 -16.44 4.29 1.51
N VAL A 101 -16.66 4.23 0.20
CA VAL A 101 -17.49 3.22 -0.46
C VAL A 101 -16.63 2.44 -1.43
N ILE A 102 -16.82 1.12 -1.48
CA ILE A 102 -16.11 0.25 -2.41
C ILE A 102 -17.01 -0.86 -2.95
N SER A 103 -16.77 -1.23 -4.20
CA SER A 103 -17.35 -2.36 -4.91
C SER A 103 -16.30 -2.95 -5.84
N GLY A 104 -16.40 -4.23 -6.16
CA GLY A 104 -15.52 -4.84 -7.15
C GLY A 104 -15.44 -6.34 -7.05
N VAL A 105 -15.00 -6.95 -8.15
CA VAL A 105 -14.75 -8.39 -8.25
C VAL A 105 -13.29 -8.57 -8.67
N PRO A 106 -12.44 -9.07 -7.78
CA PRO A 106 -11.03 -9.33 -8.07
C PRO A 106 -10.89 -10.60 -8.92
N PHE A 107 -9.72 -10.79 -9.54
CA PHE A 107 -9.40 -12.06 -10.19
C PHE A 107 -9.39 -13.20 -9.17
N SER A 108 -10.11 -14.30 -9.49
CA SER A 108 -10.13 -15.54 -8.70
C SER A 108 -10.24 -15.33 -7.19
N ASP A 109 -11.08 -14.39 -6.75
CA ASP A 109 -11.27 -14.02 -5.35
C ASP A 109 -9.96 -13.69 -4.60
N LEU A 110 -9.03 -12.99 -5.28
CA LEU A 110 -7.68 -12.61 -4.82
C LEU A 110 -6.69 -13.77 -4.69
N THR A 111 -6.99 -14.96 -5.18
CA THR A 111 -6.06 -16.10 -5.08
C THR A 111 -5.16 -16.22 -6.31
N GLY A 112 -3.96 -16.78 -6.08
CA GLY A 112 -3.03 -17.21 -7.11
C GLY A 112 -2.03 -16.17 -7.60
N LEU A 113 -1.82 -15.09 -6.82
CA LEU A 113 -0.75 -14.10 -7.00
C LEU A 113 -0.12 -13.76 -5.64
N GLY A 114 1.19 -13.59 -5.60
CA GLY A 114 1.89 -13.02 -4.44
C GLY A 114 1.68 -11.51 -4.35
N GLY A 115 1.83 -10.80 -5.46
CA GLY A 115 1.54 -9.38 -5.59
C GLY A 115 0.21 -9.13 -6.30
N PHE A 116 -0.80 -8.60 -5.58
CA PHE A 116 -2.07 -8.22 -6.20
C PHE A 116 -1.85 -7.27 -7.37
N SER A 117 -2.50 -7.55 -8.50
CA SER A 117 -2.42 -6.70 -9.69
C SER A 117 -3.06 -5.32 -9.52
N ASN A 118 -3.86 -5.14 -8.45
CA ASN A 118 -4.53 -3.89 -8.10
C ASN A 118 -4.60 -3.75 -6.58
N GLY A 119 -3.96 -2.72 -6.03
CA GLY A 119 -3.93 -2.43 -4.59
C GLY A 119 -5.28 -2.07 -3.97
N GLU A 120 -6.31 -1.77 -4.77
CA GLU A 120 -7.67 -1.57 -4.29
C GLU A 120 -8.47 -2.89 -4.16
N ALA A 121 -7.98 -3.98 -4.76
CA ALA A 121 -8.74 -5.23 -4.89
C ALA A 121 -9.01 -5.92 -3.55
N ASN A 122 -8.10 -5.81 -2.58
CA ASN A 122 -8.27 -6.41 -1.25
C ASN A 122 -9.41 -5.79 -0.41
N LYS A 123 -9.82 -4.56 -0.74
CA LYS A 123 -10.93 -3.88 -0.08
C LYS A 123 -12.28 -4.33 -0.65
N SER A 124 -12.31 -4.80 -1.90
CA SER A 124 -13.54 -5.14 -2.60
C SER A 124 -14.22 -6.37 -2.00
N ALA A 125 -15.53 -6.33 -1.90
CA ALA A 125 -16.34 -7.37 -1.26
C ALA A 125 -17.51 -7.79 -2.15
N GLY A 126 -17.28 -7.88 -3.46
CA GLY A 126 -18.27 -8.28 -4.47
C GLY A 126 -18.99 -7.09 -5.12
N LEU A 127 -20.05 -7.42 -5.89
CA LEU A 127 -20.79 -6.47 -6.73
C LEU A 127 -21.50 -5.36 -5.92
N ASN A 128 -21.96 -5.67 -4.71
CA ASN A 128 -22.68 -4.72 -3.89
C ASN A 128 -21.73 -3.74 -3.22
N ALA A 129 -21.98 -2.46 -3.39
CA ALA A 129 -21.23 -1.40 -2.74
C ALA A 129 -21.26 -1.54 -1.21
N LYS A 130 -20.09 -1.39 -0.57
CA LYS A 130 -19.92 -1.44 0.88
C LYS A 130 -19.43 -0.09 1.38
N PHE A 131 -20.17 0.48 2.33
CA PHE A 131 -19.81 1.71 3.02
C PHE A 131 -19.13 1.41 4.35
N TYR A 132 -18.08 2.16 4.68
CA TYR A 132 -17.37 2.06 5.94
C TYR A 132 -16.59 3.33 6.26
N SER A 133 -16.17 3.48 7.53
CA SER A 133 -15.21 4.50 7.92
C SER A 133 -13.80 3.99 7.59
N ALA A 134 -13.13 4.65 6.66
CA ALA A 134 -11.74 4.37 6.33
C ALA A 134 -10.80 4.99 7.38
N ARG A 135 -11.05 6.26 7.72
CA ARG A 135 -10.27 7.00 8.71
C ARG A 135 -11.18 7.80 9.64
N ALA A 136 -10.79 7.85 10.92
CA ALA A 136 -11.33 8.74 11.93
C ALA A 136 -10.24 8.99 12.98
N PHE A 137 -9.52 10.11 12.90
CA PHE A 137 -8.35 10.34 13.73
C PHE A 137 -8.18 11.82 14.10
N LEU A 138 -7.45 12.03 15.18
CA LEU A 138 -6.98 13.32 15.64
C LEU A 138 -5.48 13.44 15.35
N ARG A 139 -5.05 14.61 14.90
CA ARG A 139 -3.65 14.95 14.70
C ARG A 139 -3.29 16.19 15.49
N GLN A 140 -2.25 16.08 16.32
CA GLN A 140 -1.67 17.19 17.07
C GLN A 140 -0.26 17.46 16.55
N THR A 141 0.01 18.71 16.15
CA THR A 141 1.34 19.19 15.81
C THR A 141 1.93 19.99 16.97
N ILE A 142 3.11 19.66 17.42
CA ILE A 142 3.86 20.34 18.48
C ILE A 142 5.09 20.96 17.83
N ASN A 143 5.03 22.27 17.56
CA ASN A 143 6.12 22.99 16.94
C ASN A 143 7.29 23.15 17.93
N GLN A 144 8.51 22.94 17.44
CA GLN A 144 9.78 23.21 18.12
C GLN A 144 10.45 24.42 17.45
N GLU A 145 11.63 24.80 17.91
CA GLU A 145 12.40 25.86 17.27
C GLU A 145 12.91 25.41 15.88
N GLY A 146 12.70 26.24 14.87
CA GLY A 146 13.09 25.95 13.49
C GLY A 146 12.43 26.90 12.49
N ASP A 147 12.75 26.74 11.20
CA ASP A 147 12.20 27.53 10.12
C ASP A 147 10.69 27.29 9.96
N LYS A 148 9.98 28.29 9.47
CA LYS A 148 8.56 28.17 9.17
C LYS A 148 8.36 27.44 7.84
N VAL A 149 7.49 26.44 7.84
CA VAL A 149 7.08 25.65 6.68
C VAL A 149 5.56 25.76 6.55
N VAL A 150 5.08 26.08 5.34
CA VAL A 150 3.64 26.04 5.03
C VAL A 150 3.29 24.63 4.57
N LEU A 151 2.33 24.01 5.25
CA LEU A 151 1.65 22.80 4.77
C LEU A 151 0.42 23.26 3.99
N GLU A 152 0.38 22.89 2.74
CA GLU A 152 -0.73 23.24 1.84
C GLU A 152 -1.98 22.41 2.13
N ASN A 153 -3.12 22.84 1.62
CA ASN A 153 -4.38 22.12 1.72
C ASN A 153 -4.35 20.84 0.87
N GLU A 154 -4.53 19.72 1.54
CA GLU A 154 -4.62 18.39 0.91
C GLU A 154 -5.67 17.53 1.61
N ALA A 155 -5.99 16.39 1.06
CA ALA A 155 -6.80 15.40 1.75
C ALA A 155 -6.16 15.02 3.11
N ASN A 156 -6.92 15.16 4.19
CA ASN A 156 -6.42 15.00 5.56
C ASN A 156 -5.30 15.98 5.97
N GLN A 157 -5.26 17.16 5.37
CA GLN A 157 -4.36 18.24 5.75
C GLN A 157 -4.99 19.60 5.51
N ILE A 158 -5.26 20.34 6.58
CA ILE A 158 -5.72 21.73 6.52
C ILE A 158 -4.50 22.63 6.43
N THR A 159 -4.55 23.66 5.58
CA THR A 159 -3.46 24.64 5.44
C THR A 159 -3.02 25.17 6.80
N GLN A 160 -1.73 25.09 7.07
CA GLN A 160 -1.13 25.63 8.29
C GLN A 160 0.36 25.94 8.15
N THR A 161 0.82 26.89 8.94
CA THR A 161 2.24 27.17 9.09
C THR A 161 2.78 26.44 10.33
N VAL A 162 3.75 25.57 10.11
CA VAL A 162 4.41 24.78 11.17
C VAL A 162 5.90 25.07 11.22
N SER A 163 6.58 24.59 12.26
CA SER A 163 8.05 24.59 12.30
C SER A 163 8.62 23.42 11.47
N SER A 164 9.77 23.63 10.86
CA SER A 164 10.58 22.55 10.26
C SER A 164 10.93 21.47 11.29
N ASN A 165 11.21 21.88 12.53
CA ASN A 165 11.38 20.98 13.66
C ASN A 165 10.07 20.88 14.44
N ARG A 166 9.50 19.70 14.48
CA ARG A 166 8.19 19.48 15.12
C ARG A 166 7.98 18.01 15.48
N VAL A 167 7.09 17.78 16.41
CA VAL A 167 6.53 16.45 16.69
C VAL A 167 5.08 16.44 16.23
N VAL A 168 4.68 15.40 15.52
CA VAL A 168 3.28 15.16 15.12
C VAL A 168 2.80 13.89 15.79
N VAL A 169 1.65 13.95 16.46
CA VAL A 169 1.01 12.80 17.09
C VAL A 169 -0.33 12.57 16.40
N THR A 170 -0.53 11.35 15.90
CA THR A 170 -1.78 10.92 15.27
C THR A 170 -2.38 9.78 16.08
N ALA A 171 -3.66 9.93 16.46
CA ALA A 171 -4.38 8.96 17.29
C ALA A 171 -5.77 8.69 16.72
N GLY A 172 -6.15 7.43 16.58
CA GLY A 172 -7.45 7.02 16.03
C GLY A 172 -7.35 5.95 14.97
N GLN A 173 -8.30 5.92 14.05
CA GLN A 173 -8.35 4.99 12.92
C GLN A 173 -7.70 5.60 11.68
N PHE A 174 -6.67 4.97 11.15
CA PHE A 174 -5.95 5.37 9.93
C PHE A 174 -5.19 4.17 9.32
N SER A 175 -4.63 4.34 8.13
CA SER A 175 -3.74 3.32 7.57
C SER A 175 -2.30 3.52 8.08
N THR A 176 -1.61 2.45 8.43
CA THR A 176 -0.17 2.50 8.73
C THR A 176 0.60 3.15 7.57
N LEU A 177 0.18 2.91 6.34
CA LEU A 177 0.80 3.48 5.13
C LEU A 177 0.53 4.98 4.94
N ASP A 178 -0.35 5.59 5.72
CA ASP A 178 -0.52 7.06 5.71
C ASP A 178 0.71 7.77 6.31
N ILE A 179 1.55 7.05 7.07
CA ILE A 179 2.69 7.59 7.81
C ILE A 179 4.01 6.92 7.41
N PHE A 180 4.00 5.58 7.20
CA PHE A 180 5.20 4.79 6.94
C PHE A 180 5.35 4.43 5.45
N ASP A 181 6.60 4.17 5.03
CA ASP A 181 6.95 3.84 3.64
C ASP A 181 6.38 4.85 2.64
N ASP A 182 6.51 6.11 2.96
CA ASP A 182 6.10 7.17 2.05
C ASP A 182 7.03 7.20 0.82
N SER A 183 6.45 7.29 -0.39
CA SER A 183 7.21 7.43 -1.64
C SER A 183 6.46 8.33 -2.62
N ARG A 184 7.21 9.24 -3.21
CA ARG A 184 6.70 10.16 -4.24
C ARG A 184 6.34 9.45 -5.54
N TYR A 185 7.04 8.35 -5.85
CA TYR A 185 6.99 7.70 -7.16
C TYR A 185 6.16 6.42 -7.19
N ALA A 186 5.91 5.81 -6.02
CA ALA A 186 5.24 4.51 -5.94
C ALA A 186 4.53 4.34 -4.59
N LYS A 187 3.27 4.76 -4.51
CA LYS A 187 2.45 4.67 -3.28
C LYS A 187 0.96 4.47 -3.56
N ASP A 188 0.34 5.30 -4.39
CA ASP A 188 -1.11 5.26 -4.59
C ASP A 188 -1.50 4.50 -5.86
N PRO A 189 -2.18 3.33 -5.74
CA PRO A 189 -2.62 2.53 -6.87
C PRO A 189 -3.70 3.22 -7.71
N ARG A 190 -4.27 4.34 -7.25
CA ARG A 190 -5.30 5.11 -7.96
C ARG A 190 -4.71 6.04 -9.02
N ILE A 191 -3.44 6.45 -8.83
CA ILE A 191 -2.79 7.46 -9.69
C ILE A 191 -1.37 7.07 -10.12
N GLN A 192 -0.79 6.01 -9.56
CA GLN A 192 0.55 5.52 -9.88
C GLN A 192 0.50 4.06 -10.31
N PHE A 193 1.49 3.27 -9.93
CA PHE A 193 1.51 1.81 -10.14
C PHE A 193 0.33 1.15 -9.45
N MET A 194 -0.35 0.22 -10.12
CA MET A 194 -1.50 -0.49 -9.58
C MET A 194 -1.12 -1.66 -8.69
N ASN A 195 0.01 -2.33 -9.00
CA ASN A 195 0.41 -3.53 -8.27
C ASN A 195 0.72 -3.23 -6.81
N TRP A 196 0.21 -4.06 -5.92
CA TRP A 196 0.43 -3.96 -4.47
C TRP A 196 1.91 -3.83 -4.08
N GLY A 197 2.81 -4.57 -4.75
CA GLY A 197 4.23 -4.54 -4.47
C GLY A 197 4.93 -3.24 -4.86
N ASN A 198 4.23 -2.31 -5.54
CA ASN A 198 4.67 -0.94 -5.77
C ASN A 198 4.00 0.06 -4.83
N MET A 199 2.82 -0.29 -4.27
CA MET A 199 2.14 0.56 -3.29
C MET A 199 2.93 0.66 -1.98
N THR A 200 3.57 -0.44 -1.58
CA THR A 200 4.47 -0.55 -0.42
C THR A 200 5.44 -1.72 -0.64
N TYR A 201 6.31 -2.02 0.32
CA TYR A 201 7.08 -3.26 0.27
C TYR A 201 6.14 -4.47 0.32
N LEU A 202 6.23 -5.39 -0.64
CA LEU A 202 5.33 -6.53 -0.64
C LEU A 202 5.48 -7.43 0.60
N ALA A 203 6.69 -7.54 1.15
CA ALA A 203 6.95 -8.35 2.35
C ALA A 203 6.70 -7.60 3.68
N TYR A 204 6.13 -6.40 3.65
CA TYR A 204 5.77 -5.63 4.84
C TYR A 204 4.36 -6.00 5.32
N ASP A 205 4.30 -6.83 6.35
CA ASP A 205 3.06 -7.28 6.98
C ASP A 205 2.63 -6.29 8.07
N TYR A 206 2.21 -5.09 7.67
CA TYR A 206 1.78 -4.05 8.60
C TYR A 206 0.42 -4.32 9.23
N ALA A 207 0.24 -3.89 10.47
CA ALA A 207 -1.00 -4.10 11.22
C ALA A 207 -2.17 -3.33 10.61
N ALA A 208 -3.17 -4.06 10.13
CA ALA A 208 -4.41 -3.53 9.58
C ALA A 208 -5.52 -4.58 9.55
N ASP A 209 -6.76 -4.13 9.43
CA ASP A 209 -7.88 -4.98 9.03
C ASP A 209 -7.77 -5.38 7.54
N ALA A 210 -8.66 -6.24 7.06
CA ALA A 210 -8.66 -6.69 5.67
C ALA A 210 -8.88 -5.56 4.62
N ARG A 211 -9.13 -4.34 5.03
CA ARG A 211 -9.27 -3.16 4.16
C ARG A 211 -8.06 -2.23 4.17
N GLY A 212 -7.08 -2.47 5.05
CA GLY A 212 -5.86 -1.68 5.16
C GLY A 212 -5.88 -0.59 6.22
N TYR A 213 -6.85 -0.60 7.13
CA TYR A 213 -7.00 0.37 8.19
C TYR A 213 -6.87 -0.28 9.57
N SER A 214 -6.37 0.48 10.52
CA SER A 214 -6.32 0.06 11.92
C SER A 214 -6.53 1.25 12.85
N THR A 215 -6.69 0.99 14.15
CA THR A 215 -6.74 2.00 15.18
C THR A 215 -5.48 1.94 16.03
N GLY A 216 -4.90 3.09 16.33
CA GLY A 216 -3.68 3.13 17.12
C GLY A 216 -3.16 4.53 17.37
N LEU A 217 -1.90 4.58 17.72
CA LEU A 217 -1.13 5.80 17.99
C LEU A 217 0.14 5.79 17.15
N ALA A 218 0.42 6.92 16.50
CA ALA A 218 1.67 7.16 15.80
C ALA A 218 2.27 8.49 16.22
N GLY A 219 3.61 8.53 16.25
CA GLY A 219 4.40 9.74 16.47
C GLY A 219 5.42 9.90 15.36
N GLU A 220 5.55 11.13 14.89
CA GLU A 220 6.57 11.54 13.91
C GLU A 220 7.38 12.69 14.51
N TRP A 221 8.68 12.60 14.44
CA TRP A 221 9.60 13.67 14.87
C TRP A 221 10.43 14.14 13.69
N TYR A 222 10.18 15.38 13.28
CA TYR A 222 10.89 16.10 12.25
C TYR A 222 12.03 16.90 12.90
N LEU A 223 13.27 16.62 12.52
CA LEU A 223 14.46 17.27 13.06
C LEU A 223 15.44 17.55 11.91
N SER A 224 15.48 18.80 11.45
CA SER A 224 16.28 19.19 10.28
C SER A 224 15.90 18.30 9.07
N ASN A 225 16.83 17.53 8.55
CA ASN A 225 16.63 16.62 7.42
C ASN A 225 16.48 15.14 7.84
N TRP A 226 16.14 14.89 9.10
CA TRP A 226 15.75 13.58 9.62
C TRP A 226 14.26 13.55 9.97
N VAL A 227 13.63 12.42 9.72
CA VAL A 227 12.30 12.12 10.24
C VAL A 227 12.33 10.76 10.92
N MET A 228 11.93 10.72 12.18
CA MET A 228 11.79 9.48 12.94
C MET A 228 10.30 9.21 13.18
N ARG A 229 9.84 8.02 12.87
CA ARG A 229 8.44 7.64 13.03
C ARG A 229 8.34 6.38 13.87
N ALA A 230 7.34 6.32 14.74
CA ALA A 230 7.01 5.12 15.50
C ALA A 230 5.50 5.00 15.67
N SER A 231 4.98 3.79 15.68
CA SER A 231 3.56 3.57 15.96
C SER A 231 3.29 2.24 16.66
N ARG A 232 2.15 2.19 17.36
CA ARG A 232 1.49 0.96 17.82
C ARG A 232 0.06 0.94 17.31
N MET A 233 -0.27 -0.10 16.54
CA MET A 233 -1.55 -0.27 15.89
C MET A 233 -2.20 -1.57 16.35
N LEU A 234 -3.54 -1.60 16.46
CA LEU A 234 -4.29 -2.83 16.70
C LEU A 234 -4.07 -3.82 15.55
N ALA A 235 -3.96 -5.09 15.89
CA ALA A 235 -3.99 -6.17 14.90
C ALA A 235 -5.43 -6.72 14.75
N PRO A 236 -5.76 -7.39 13.63
CA PRO A 236 -7.06 -8.04 13.48
C PRO A 236 -7.22 -9.20 14.48
N LYS A 237 -8.47 -9.59 14.78
CA LYS A 237 -8.76 -10.75 15.65
C LYS A 237 -8.29 -12.07 15.06
N THR A 238 -8.37 -12.18 13.75
CA THR A 238 -7.89 -13.32 12.95
C THR A 238 -7.09 -12.81 11.76
N PRO A 239 -6.06 -13.53 11.29
CA PRO A 239 -5.32 -13.15 10.09
C PRO A 239 -6.23 -12.81 8.92
N ASN A 240 -5.97 -11.70 8.27
CA ASN A 240 -6.79 -11.13 7.18
C ASN A 240 -8.26 -10.85 7.55
N GLY A 241 -8.56 -10.71 8.86
CA GLY A 241 -9.89 -10.41 9.36
C GLY A 241 -10.25 -8.92 9.31
N ARG A 242 -11.56 -8.62 9.36
CA ARG A 242 -12.07 -7.24 9.43
C ARG A 242 -12.14 -6.68 10.84
N ASP A 243 -12.38 -7.53 11.82
CA ASP A 243 -12.55 -7.12 13.20
C ASP A 243 -11.18 -6.93 13.88
N LEU A 244 -10.94 -5.75 14.41
CA LEU A 244 -9.74 -5.46 15.20
C LEU A 244 -9.84 -6.02 16.63
N ASN A 245 -8.69 -6.45 17.15
CA ASN A 245 -8.57 -6.88 18.54
C ASN A 245 -8.16 -5.68 19.42
N TRP A 246 -9.04 -5.24 20.28
CA TRP A 246 -8.84 -4.06 21.13
C TRP A 246 -7.84 -4.26 22.29
N GLN A 247 -7.27 -5.46 22.44
CA GLN A 247 -6.23 -5.73 23.45
C GLN A 247 -4.86 -5.26 22.97
N ILE A 248 -4.67 -3.97 22.79
CA ILE A 248 -3.47 -3.33 22.18
C ILE A 248 -2.14 -3.68 22.88
N PHE A 249 -2.14 -4.18 24.09
CA PHE A 249 -0.93 -4.65 24.79
C PHE A 249 -0.65 -6.14 24.57
N ASN A 250 -1.63 -6.90 24.07
CA ASN A 250 -1.51 -8.32 23.80
C ASN A 250 -1.42 -8.63 22.30
N THR A 251 -2.15 -7.85 21.48
CA THR A 251 -2.28 -8.09 20.03
C THR A 251 -2.08 -6.77 19.30
N TYR A 252 -0.95 -6.62 18.64
CA TYR A 252 -0.53 -5.33 18.06
C TYR A 252 0.48 -5.47 16.93
N GLY A 253 0.65 -4.41 16.17
CA GLY A 253 1.81 -4.17 15.31
C GLY A 253 2.55 -2.90 15.74
N ASP A 254 3.84 -3.03 16.04
CA ASP A 254 4.76 -1.93 16.26
C ASP A 254 5.55 -1.67 14.97
N GLN A 255 5.73 -0.41 14.62
CA GLN A 255 6.58 0.02 13.51
C GLN A 255 7.50 1.15 13.97
N ILE A 256 8.70 1.16 13.40
CA ILE A 256 9.65 2.26 13.53
C ILE A 256 10.28 2.53 12.15
N GLU A 257 10.39 3.80 11.79
CA GLU A 257 11.05 4.23 10.57
C GLU A 257 11.96 5.41 10.85
N VAL A 258 13.15 5.39 10.24
CA VAL A 258 14.09 6.52 10.24
C VAL A 258 14.35 6.91 8.79
N GLU A 259 14.05 8.15 8.45
CA GLU A 259 14.22 8.73 7.13
C GLU A 259 15.30 9.82 7.17
N ARG A 260 16.16 9.82 6.17
CA ARG A 260 17.16 10.88 5.92
C ARG A 260 16.85 11.53 4.59
N GLN A 261 16.49 12.81 4.61
CA GLN A 261 16.29 13.64 3.44
C GLN A 261 17.62 14.26 2.98
N HIS A 262 17.78 14.42 1.68
CA HIS A 262 18.99 14.99 1.09
C HIS A 262 18.69 15.65 -0.26
N ASN A 263 19.60 16.51 -0.72
CA ASN A 263 19.59 17.04 -2.08
C ASN A 263 20.89 16.62 -2.79
N ILE A 264 20.76 16.14 -4.01
CA ILE A 264 21.89 15.87 -4.93
C ILE A 264 21.71 16.78 -6.14
N ALA A 265 22.67 17.67 -6.40
CA ALA A 265 22.58 18.68 -7.45
C ALA A 265 21.27 19.50 -7.36
N ASP A 266 20.91 19.94 -6.16
CA ASP A 266 19.69 20.66 -5.81
C ASP A 266 18.38 19.90 -6.06
N LEU A 267 18.43 18.63 -6.38
CA LEU A 267 17.29 17.76 -6.59
C LEU A 267 17.03 16.89 -5.35
N PRO A 268 15.78 16.85 -4.84
CA PRO A 268 15.47 16.15 -3.60
C PRO A 268 15.54 14.64 -3.74
N GLY A 269 15.96 14.02 -2.67
CA GLY A 269 15.93 12.59 -2.47
C GLY A 269 15.78 12.25 -1.00
N LYS A 270 15.53 10.98 -0.71
CA LYS A 270 15.51 10.46 0.65
C LYS A 270 15.88 8.99 0.69
N VAL A 271 16.31 8.54 1.85
CA VAL A 271 16.49 7.13 2.18
C VAL A 271 15.85 6.89 3.53
N SER A 272 15.08 5.82 3.65
CA SER A 272 14.47 5.41 4.91
C SER A 272 14.75 3.93 5.21
N VAL A 273 14.83 3.62 6.50
CA VAL A 273 14.89 2.25 7.02
C VAL A 273 13.70 2.05 7.92
N LEU A 274 12.91 1.02 7.63
CA LEU A 274 11.71 0.65 8.36
C LEU A 274 11.87 -0.73 8.96
N ALA A 275 11.47 -0.88 10.24
CA ALA A 275 11.36 -2.18 10.89
C ALA A 275 9.98 -2.33 11.54
N TYR A 276 9.45 -3.56 11.60
CA TYR A 276 8.21 -3.85 12.28
C TYR A 276 8.31 -5.09 13.17
N ARG A 277 7.40 -5.14 14.15
CA ARG A 277 7.16 -6.29 14.99
C ARG A 277 5.67 -6.45 15.25
N ASN A 278 5.09 -7.51 14.76
CA ASN A 278 3.70 -7.89 15.02
C ASN A 278 3.64 -8.93 16.13
N ARG A 279 2.63 -8.84 16.99
CA ARG A 279 2.30 -9.85 18.00
C ARG A 279 0.82 -10.18 17.94
N MET A 280 0.48 -11.42 17.61
CA MET A 280 -0.88 -11.94 17.68
C MET A 280 -0.85 -13.50 17.73
N ILE A 281 -2.00 -14.13 17.87
CA ILE A 281 -2.12 -15.59 17.73
C ILE A 281 -1.99 -15.92 16.25
N LEU A 282 -0.85 -16.54 15.87
CA LEU A 282 -0.49 -16.92 14.50
C LEU A 282 -0.06 -18.37 14.46
N ALA A 283 -0.28 -19.02 13.33
CA ALA A 283 0.29 -20.31 13.04
C ALA A 283 1.77 -20.19 12.62
N ARG A 284 2.60 -21.14 13.03
CA ARG A 284 3.94 -21.36 12.46
C ARG A 284 3.82 -22.28 11.25
N PHE A 285 4.51 -21.97 10.17
CA PHE A 285 4.51 -22.82 8.98
C PHE A 285 5.03 -24.23 9.24
N GLN A 286 6.00 -24.38 10.15
CA GLN A 286 6.49 -25.71 10.52
C GLN A 286 5.40 -26.57 11.17
N ASP A 287 4.59 -25.98 12.07
CA ASP A 287 3.51 -26.70 12.74
C ASP A 287 2.40 -27.06 11.75
N ALA A 288 2.09 -26.15 10.82
CA ALA A 288 1.14 -26.40 9.74
C ALA A 288 1.63 -27.49 8.77
N THR A 289 2.92 -27.52 8.44
CA THR A 289 3.53 -28.58 7.64
C THR A 289 3.39 -29.95 8.33
N ASN A 290 3.73 -30.01 9.61
CA ASN A 290 3.60 -31.23 10.41
C ASN A 290 2.13 -31.71 10.47
N TYR A 291 1.18 -30.77 10.63
CA TYR A 291 -0.25 -31.07 10.64
C TYR A 291 -0.73 -31.67 9.30
N VAL A 292 -0.34 -31.06 8.17
CA VAL A 292 -0.68 -31.57 6.83
C VAL A 292 -0.22 -33.02 6.67
N VAL A 293 1.02 -33.30 7.03
CA VAL A 293 1.62 -34.64 6.89
C VAL A 293 0.95 -35.65 7.82
N ALA A 294 0.79 -35.31 9.10
CA ALA A 294 0.23 -36.21 10.10
C ALA A 294 -1.25 -36.55 9.88
N ASN A 295 -2.03 -35.64 9.28
CA ASN A 295 -3.48 -35.78 9.11
C ASN A 295 -3.89 -35.99 7.65
N ASN A 296 -2.93 -36.16 6.71
CA ASN A 296 -3.20 -36.25 5.28
C ASN A 296 -4.12 -35.10 4.77
N ALA A 297 -3.83 -33.86 5.24
CA ALA A 297 -4.68 -32.69 5.05
C ALA A 297 -4.27 -31.84 3.84
N GLN A 298 -3.79 -32.47 2.74
CA GLN A 298 -3.47 -31.79 1.50
C GLN A 298 -4.70 -31.09 0.90
N GLY A 299 -4.51 -29.96 0.24
CA GLY A 299 -5.56 -29.17 -0.38
C GLY A 299 -6.43 -28.40 0.61
N THR A 300 -6.03 -28.30 1.89
CA THR A 300 -6.76 -27.57 2.93
C THR A 300 -5.93 -26.39 3.47
N GLN A 301 -6.62 -25.41 4.05
CA GLN A 301 -5.99 -24.35 4.84
C GLN A 301 -5.59 -24.87 6.24
N ALA A 302 -4.73 -25.91 6.29
CA ALA A 302 -4.31 -26.57 7.50
C ALA A 302 -3.70 -25.64 8.55
N ILE A 303 -3.19 -24.49 8.10
CA ILE A 303 -2.68 -23.41 8.95
C ILE A 303 -3.70 -22.95 10.01
N ASN A 304 -5.01 -23.01 9.70
CA ASN A 304 -6.07 -22.64 10.63
C ASN A 304 -6.16 -23.56 11.85
N ASN A 305 -5.71 -24.81 11.75
CA ASN A 305 -5.80 -25.82 12.79
C ASN A 305 -4.68 -25.75 13.84
N VAL A 306 -3.62 -25.00 13.55
CA VAL A 306 -2.42 -24.89 14.41
C VAL A 306 -2.22 -23.47 14.96
N ARG A 307 -3.22 -22.59 14.79
CA ARG A 307 -3.21 -21.21 15.28
C ARG A 307 -3.66 -21.19 16.74
N THR A 308 -2.74 -21.43 17.66
CA THR A 308 -3.05 -21.62 19.09
C THR A 308 -2.30 -20.66 20.02
N ASN A 309 -1.13 -20.16 19.61
CA ASN A 309 -0.24 -19.41 20.49
C ASN A 309 0.10 -18.03 19.94
N TYR A 310 0.39 -17.10 20.84
CA TYR A 310 0.99 -15.83 20.45
C TYR A 310 2.35 -16.05 19.79
N GLN A 311 2.52 -15.46 18.63
CA GLN A 311 3.78 -15.42 17.89
C GLN A 311 4.21 -13.99 17.66
N TYR A 312 5.48 -13.81 17.39
CA TYR A 312 6.04 -12.58 16.85
C TYR A 312 6.37 -12.81 15.38
N LYS A 313 6.06 -11.80 14.56
CA LYS A 313 6.56 -11.69 13.19
C LYS A 313 7.30 -10.37 13.05
N THR A 314 8.50 -10.42 12.51
CA THR A 314 9.38 -9.26 12.37
C THR A 314 9.85 -9.10 10.94
N GLY A 315 10.20 -7.87 10.58
CA GLY A 315 10.81 -7.60 9.30
C GLY A 315 11.49 -6.24 9.28
N VAL A 316 12.35 -6.05 8.28
CA VAL A 316 13.11 -4.82 8.06
C VAL A 316 13.25 -4.57 6.56
N GLY A 317 13.23 -3.31 6.19
CA GLY A 317 13.41 -2.88 4.81
C GLY A 317 14.06 -1.52 4.69
N ILE A 318 14.48 -1.24 3.47
CA ILE A 318 15.05 0.03 3.06
C ILE A 318 14.28 0.54 1.85
N ASN A 319 13.98 1.83 1.84
CA ASN A 319 13.39 2.58 0.74
C ASN A 319 14.31 3.76 0.41
N GLY A 320 14.50 4.01 -0.87
CA GLY A 320 15.21 5.20 -1.33
C GLY A 320 14.57 5.76 -2.59
N GLU A 321 14.57 7.09 -2.71
CA GLU A 321 14.13 7.79 -3.90
C GLU A 321 15.00 8.99 -4.20
N GLN A 322 15.13 9.33 -5.49
CA GLN A 322 15.90 10.46 -5.95
C GLN A 322 15.27 11.08 -7.21
N ALA A 323 15.04 12.37 -7.19
CA ALA A 323 14.77 13.14 -8.40
C ALA A 323 16.06 13.25 -9.21
N LEU A 324 16.03 12.83 -10.48
CA LEU A 324 17.17 12.93 -11.41
C LEU A 324 17.09 14.20 -12.25
N THR A 325 15.87 14.66 -12.51
CA THR A 325 15.56 15.96 -13.12
C THR A 325 14.29 16.53 -12.46
N LYS A 326 13.81 17.67 -12.94
CA LYS A 326 12.49 18.22 -12.51
C LYS A 326 11.32 17.29 -12.87
N ASP A 327 11.47 16.48 -13.92
CA ASP A 327 10.39 15.61 -14.43
C ASP A 327 10.63 14.11 -14.18
N LEU A 328 11.89 13.68 -14.02
CA LEU A 328 12.27 12.27 -13.88
C LEU A 328 12.74 11.98 -12.47
N GLY A 329 12.17 10.94 -11.86
CA GLY A 329 12.68 10.40 -10.62
C GLY A 329 12.69 8.88 -10.58
N ILE A 330 13.48 8.35 -9.66
CA ILE A 330 13.66 6.92 -9.44
C ILE A 330 13.36 6.56 -7.99
N TYR A 331 12.98 5.31 -7.77
CA TYR A 331 12.85 4.75 -6.42
C TYR A 331 13.35 3.30 -6.40
N GLY A 332 13.66 2.83 -5.19
CA GLY A 332 13.98 1.44 -4.93
C GLY A 332 13.59 1.04 -3.53
N ARG A 333 13.07 -0.19 -3.38
CA ARG A 333 12.70 -0.81 -2.10
C ARG A 333 13.28 -2.20 -1.99
N ALA A 334 13.71 -2.58 -0.80
CA ALA A 334 14.05 -3.95 -0.46
C ALA A 334 13.54 -4.26 0.94
N PHE A 335 12.93 -5.43 1.13
CA PHE A 335 12.35 -5.83 2.41
C PHE A 335 12.54 -7.34 2.66
N THR A 336 12.72 -7.71 3.92
CA THR A 336 12.72 -9.09 4.38
C THR A 336 11.98 -9.22 5.70
N SER A 337 11.20 -10.29 5.84
CA SER A 337 10.57 -10.72 7.10
C SER A 337 11.13 -12.08 7.55
N ASP A 338 10.88 -12.44 8.80
CA ASP A 338 11.41 -13.69 9.37
C ASP A 338 10.87 -14.97 8.69
N GLY A 339 9.68 -14.89 8.09
CA GLY A 339 9.08 -15.97 7.31
C GLY A 339 8.71 -17.25 8.06
N HIS A 340 8.73 -17.24 9.39
CA HIS A 340 8.40 -18.40 10.23
C HIS A 340 6.91 -18.61 10.42
N THR A 341 6.14 -17.50 10.44
CA THR A 341 4.72 -17.48 10.74
C THR A 341 3.90 -17.09 9.52
N GLU A 342 2.63 -17.41 9.56
CA GLU A 342 1.67 -16.90 8.60
C GLU A 342 1.62 -15.35 8.58
N THR A 343 0.99 -14.82 7.56
CA THR A 343 0.76 -13.38 7.41
C THR A 343 -0.35 -12.92 8.36
N MET A 344 -0.12 -11.81 9.05
CA MET A 344 -1.12 -11.19 9.90
C MET A 344 -2.21 -10.48 9.09
N SER A 345 -1.80 -9.72 8.06
CA SER A 345 -2.72 -8.92 7.25
C SER A 345 -2.84 -9.47 5.81
N PHE A 346 -2.12 -8.94 4.82
CA PHE A 346 -2.41 -9.35 3.44
C PHE A 346 -1.24 -9.89 2.66
N THR A 347 -0.03 -9.69 3.08
CA THR A 347 1.13 -9.95 2.22
C THR A 347 1.56 -11.40 2.26
N GLU A 348 1.68 -12.04 1.12
CA GLU A 348 2.20 -13.40 1.02
C GLU A 348 3.55 -13.44 0.30
N ALA A 349 4.45 -12.58 0.76
CA ALA A 349 5.87 -12.63 0.47
C ALA A 349 6.66 -12.53 1.77
N ASP A 350 7.82 -13.16 1.81
CA ASP A 350 8.74 -13.11 2.96
C ASP A 350 9.99 -12.28 2.64
N ASN A 351 10.23 -12.01 1.36
CA ASN A 351 11.20 -11.02 0.89
C ASN A 351 10.72 -10.38 -0.42
N SER A 352 11.10 -9.13 -0.64
CA SER A 352 10.75 -8.40 -1.85
C SER A 352 11.81 -7.37 -2.20
N ILE A 353 12.00 -7.14 -3.49
CA ILE A 353 12.77 -6.02 -4.04
C ILE A 353 11.98 -5.40 -5.17
N SER A 354 11.91 -4.08 -5.22
CA SER A 354 11.32 -3.33 -6.33
C SER A 354 12.16 -2.12 -6.68
N VAL A 355 12.19 -1.79 -7.96
CA VAL A 355 12.82 -0.58 -8.49
C VAL A 355 11.93 0.00 -9.57
N GLY A 356 11.92 1.30 -9.72
CA GLY A 356 11.15 1.94 -10.78
C GLY A 356 11.49 3.40 -10.97
N MET A 357 10.84 3.98 -11.96
CA MET A 357 10.95 5.39 -12.31
C MET A 357 9.60 5.96 -12.67
N GLY A 358 9.48 7.26 -12.48
CA GLY A 358 8.34 8.06 -12.93
C GLY A 358 8.82 9.27 -13.73
N LEU A 359 8.08 9.60 -14.77
CA LEU A 359 8.39 10.71 -15.68
C LEU A 359 7.13 11.54 -15.94
N ASN A 360 7.22 12.86 -15.73
CA ASN A 360 6.19 13.82 -16.11
C ASN A 360 6.26 14.18 -17.59
N GLY A 361 5.13 14.53 -18.17
CA GLY A 361 4.96 14.72 -19.60
C GLY A 361 5.42 16.07 -20.18
N THR A 362 6.26 16.83 -19.51
CA THR A 362 6.74 18.14 -19.96
C THR A 362 7.40 18.05 -21.35
N SER A 363 8.17 16.99 -21.59
CA SER A 363 8.88 16.79 -22.86
C SER A 363 7.98 16.52 -24.06
N TRP A 364 6.72 16.14 -23.86
CA TRP A 364 5.70 16.00 -24.92
C TRP A 364 4.52 16.95 -24.75
N SER A 365 4.77 18.10 -24.11
CA SER A 365 3.82 19.21 -23.96
C SER A 365 2.54 18.85 -23.16
N ARG A 366 2.63 17.86 -22.28
CA ARG A 366 1.55 17.41 -21.38
C ARG A 366 2.06 17.27 -19.94
N PRO A 367 2.45 18.37 -19.27
CA PRO A 367 3.16 18.32 -17.99
C PRO A 367 2.40 17.64 -16.85
N LYS A 368 1.07 17.51 -16.98
CA LYS A 368 0.20 16.81 -16.01
C LYS A 368 0.02 15.31 -16.30
N ASP A 369 0.54 14.83 -17.42
CA ASP A 369 0.56 13.39 -17.71
C ASP A 369 1.76 12.73 -17.05
N THR A 370 1.64 11.44 -16.70
CA THR A 370 2.72 10.69 -16.07
C THR A 370 2.91 9.32 -16.70
N ILE A 371 4.16 8.90 -16.82
CA ILE A 371 4.56 7.53 -17.17
C ILE A 371 5.32 6.94 -15.99
N GLY A 372 5.04 5.69 -15.62
CA GLY A 372 5.85 4.93 -14.67
C GLY A 372 6.24 3.58 -15.23
N ILE A 373 7.46 3.15 -14.93
CA ILE A 373 7.99 1.82 -15.25
C ILE A 373 8.62 1.25 -14.00
N SER A 374 8.27 -0.01 -13.67
CA SER A 374 8.83 -0.70 -12.51
C SER A 374 9.11 -2.17 -12.77
N MET A 375 10.00 -2.72 -11.99
CA MET A 375 10.28 -4.15 -11.89
C MET A 375 10.34 -4.55 -10.43
N MET A 376 9.78 -5.71 -10.09
CA MET A 376 9.85 -6.27 -8.74
C MET A 376 10.06 -7.77 -8.76
N GLN A 377 10.66 -8.29 -7.69
CA GLN A 377 10.81 -9.70 -7.43
C GLN A 377 10.42 -9.99 -5.98
N ASN A 378 9.58 -11.00 -5.80
CA ASN A 378 9.07 -11.43 -4.51
C ASN A 378 9.47 -12.87 -4.27
N GLY A 379 9.69 -13.24 -3.01
CA GLY A 379 10.12 -14.58 -2.65
C GLY A 379 9.52 -15.07 -1.34
N LEU A 380 9.57 -16.39 -1.14
CA LEU A 380 9.07 -17.08 0.04
C LEU A 380 10.21 -17.61 0.88
N SER A 381 10.00 -17.69 2.20
CA SER A 381 10.88 -18.40 3.14
C SER A 381 10.90 -19.91 2.88
N SER A 382 11.91 -20.58 3.39
CA SER A 382 11.95 -22.05 3.36
C SER A 382 10.77 -22.68 4.10
N TYR A 383 10.34 -22.10 5.22
CA TYR A 383 9.22 -22.59 6.02
C TYR A 383 7.89 -22.52 5.26
N ARG A 384 7.60 -21.39 4.61
CA ARG A 384 6.39 -21.23 3.78
C ARG A 384 6.45 -22.17 2.56
N LYS A 385 7.60 -22.30 1.91
CA LYS A 385 7.78 -23.26 0.80
C LYS A 385 7.49 -24.69 1.24
N ASN A 386 8.03 -25.13 2.37
CA ASN A 386 7.80 -26.47 2.89
C ASN A 386 6.32 -26.73 3.20
N TYR A 387 5.62 -25.74 3.77
CA TYR A 387 4.18 -25.82 4.00
C TYR A 387 3.39 -26.02 2.69
N LEU A 388 3.68 -25.19 1.68
CA LEU A 388 3.05 -25.34 0.36
C LEU A 388 3.42 -26.67 -0.31
N GLN A 389 4.67 -27.14 -0.16
CA GLN A 389 5.14 -28.41 -0.69
C GLN A 389 4.46 -29.61 -0.02
N SER A 390 4.09 -29.50 1.23
CA SER A 390 3.32 -30.56 1.91
C SER A 390 1.86 -30.63 1.43
N GLY A 391 1.43 -29.72 0.56
CA GLY A 391 0.06 -29.60 0.05
C GLY A 391 -0.83 -28.65 0.86
N GLY A 392 -0.25 -27.84 1.74
CA GLY A 392 -0.99 -26.79 2.44
C GLY A 392 -1.44 -25.69 1.48
N VAL A 393 -2.60 -25.09 1.74
CA VAL A 393 -3.17 -23.97 0.98
C VAL A 393 -2.95 -22.67 1.73
N SER A 394 -2.38 -21.68 1.05
CA SER A 394 -2.18 -20.33 1.59
C SER A 394 -3.37 -19.44 1.25
N TYR A 395 -3.51 -18.32 1.92
CA TYR A 395 -4.70 -17.46 1.78
C TYR A 395 -4.79 -16.80 0.40
N PHE A 396 -3.72 -16.13 -0.06
CA PHE A 396 -3.67 -15.46 -1.35
C PHE A 396 -2.88 -16.22 -2.41
N ILE A 397 -1.79 -16.89 -2.05
CA ILE A 397 -1.10 -17.80 -2.97
C ILE A 397 -2.04 -18.93 -3.38
N GLY A 398 -2.89 -19.39 -2.46
CA GLY A 398 -3.88 -20.42 -2.71
C GLY A 398 -3.26 -21.81 -2.91
N ASP A 399 -3.76 -22.50 -3.94
CA ASP A 399 -3.26 -23.81 -4.35
C ASP A 399 -1.95 -23.66 -5.08
N TYR A 400 -0.87 -24.17 -4.53
CA TYR A 400 0.44 -24.05 -5.14
C TYR A 400 0.65 -25.08 -6.26
N ALA A 401 0.23 -26.31 -6.04
CA ALA A 401 0.25 -27.41 -7.02
C ALA A 401 -0.93 -28.35 -6.78
N GLY A 402 -1.32 -29.09 -7.81
CA GLY A 402 -2.32 -30.13 -7.68
C GLY A 402 -1.89 -31.29 -6.79
N PRO A 403 -2.84 -32.10 -6.32
CA PRO A 403 -2.52 -33.30 -5.54
C PRO A 403 -1.51 -34.20 -6.26
N GLY A 404 -0.45 -34.58 -5.59
CA GLY A 404 0.61 -35.42 -6.14
C GLY A 404 1.57 -34.77 -7.12
N GLN A 405 1.47 -33.45 -7.34
CA GLN A 405 2.38 -32.70 -8.20
C GLN A 405 3.53 -32.08 -7.40
N SER A 406 4.72 -32.11 -8.00
CA SER A 406 5.88 -31.42 -7.43
C SER A 406 5.76 -29.91 -7.65
N ILE A 407 6.19 -29.16 -6.67
CA ILE A 407 6.28 -27.72 -6.74
C ILE A 407 7.50 -27.27 -7.53
N SER A 408 7.28 -26.45 -8.54
CA SER A 408 8.34 -25.78 -9.29
C SER A 408 8.51 -24.35 -8.79
N TYR A 409 9.10 -24.17 -7.60
CA TYR A 409 9.30 -22.86 -7.01
C TYR A 409 10.24 -21.97 -7.83
N ARG A 410 9.77 -20.77 -8.13
CA ARG A 410 10.59 -19.63 -8.55
C ARG A 410 10.03 -18.34 -7.96
N PRO A 411 10.86 -17.35 -7.65
CA PRO A 411 10.38 -16.02 -7.27
C PRO A 411 9.37 -15.48 -8.29
N GLU A 412 8.30 -14.85 -7.79
CA GLU A 412 7.37 -14.13 -8.64
C GLU A 412 8.04 -12.84 -9.09
N ARG A 413 8.04 -12.57 -10.41
CA ARG A 413 8.62 -11.37 -11.01
C ARG A 413 7.55 -10.62 -11.75
N ILE A 414 7.45 -9.33 -11.48
CA ILE A 414 6.43 -8.46 -12.05
C ILE A 414 7.12 -7.25 -12.69
N GLY A 415 6.84 -7.04 -13.98
CA GLY A 415 7.11 -5.78 -14.67
C GLY A 415 5.81 -5.00 -14.80
N GLU A 416 5.81 -3.72 -14.50
CA GLU A 416 4.64 -2.86 -14.61
C GLU A 416 4.99 -1.57 -15.35
N VAL A 417 4.11 -1.15 -16.26
CA VAL A 417 4.18 0.14 -16.93
C VAL A 417 2.80 0.79 -16.94
N TYR A 418 2.75 2.10 -16.70
CA TYR A 418 1.51 2.85 -16.83
C TYR A 418 1.74 4.18 -17.57
N TYR A 419 0.67 4.67 -18.20
CA TYR A 419 0.53 6.03 -18.69
C TYR A 419 -0.79 6.60 -18.15
N ASN A 420 -0.73 7.74 -17.47
CA ASN A 420 -1.90 8.48 -17.02
C ASN A 420 -1.97 9.81 -17.77
N ALA A 421 -3.10 10.07 -18.39
CA ALA A 421 -3.40 11.31 -19.07
C ALA A 421 -4.43 12.12 -18.29
N THR A 422 -4.14 13.38 -18.00
CA THR A 422 -5.15 14.32 -17.55
C THR A 422 -6.05 14.69 -18.74
N VAL A 423 -7.28 14.17 -18.76
CA VAL A 423 -8.21 14.33 -19.91
C VAL A 423 -9.07 15.55 -19.81
N ILE A 424 -9.49 15.90 -18.61
CA ILE A 424 -10.13 17.19 -18.27
C ILE A 424 -9.66 17.59 -16.87
N LYS A 425 -9.95 18.84 -16.46
CA LYS A 425 -9.66 19.26 -15.09
C LYS A 425 -10.23 18.26 -14.10
N ASN A 426 -9.43 17.82 -13.11
CA ASN A 426 -9.82 16.90 -12.05
C ASN A 426 -10.11 15.45 -12.49
N VAL A 427 -9.82 15.07 -13.73
CA VAL A 427 -10.03 13.69 -14.20
C VAL A 427 -8.82 13.19 -14.97
N LEU A 428 -8.28 12.08 -14.52
CA LEU A 428 -7.27 11.34 -15.28
C LEU A 428 -7.86 10.04 -15.84
N ALA A 429 -7.36 9.66 -17.02
CA ALA A 429 -7.54 8.34 -17.60
C ALA A 429 -6.18 7.64 -17.74
N GLY A 430 -6.08 6.39 -17.35
CA GLY A 430 -4.82 5.67 -17.34
C GLY A 430 -4.92 4.30 -18.02
N LEU A 431 -3.84 3.94 -18.71
CA LEU A 431 -3.58 2.58 -19.17
C LEU A 431 -2.43 2.00 -18.35
N ASN A 432 -2.55 0.73 -17.99
CA ASN A 432 -1.53 0.02 -17.23
C ASN A 432 -1.37 -1.39 -17.79
N PHE A 433 -0.13 -1.85 -17.84
CA PHE A 433 0.23 -3.19 -18.28
C PHE A 433 1.14 -3.83 -17.23
N GLN A 434 0.82 -5.08 -16.86
CA GLN A 434 1.65 -5.89 -15.98
C GLN A 434 2.00 -7.21 -16.65
N HIS A 435 3.27 -7.58 -16.57
CA HIS A 435 3.79 -8.88 -17.00
C HIS A 435 4.28 -9.63 -15.77
N ILE A 436 3.62 -10.75 -15.45
CA ILE A 436 3.87 -11.53 -14.23
C ILE A 436 4.43 -12.90 -14.60
N ASN A 437 5.69 -13.12 -14.27
CA ASN A 437 6.34 -14.42 -14.38
C ASN A 437 6.19 -15.19 -13.06
N ASN A 438 5.99 -16.52 -13.17
CA ASN A 438 5.84 -17.43 -12.04
C ASN A 438 4.74 -17.00 -11.06
N PRO A 439 3.49 -16.73 -11.53
CA PRO A 439 2.41 -16.29 -10.66
C PRO A 439 2.22 -17.26 -9.49
N ALA A 440 2.03 -16.71 -8.30
CA ALA A 440 2.02 -17.47 -7.05
C ALA A 440 3.31 -18.28 -6.81
N TYR A 441 4.47 -17.79 -7.26
CA TYR A 441 5.79 -18.41 -7.11
C TYR A 441 5.97 -19.77 -7.82
N ASN A 442 5.13 -20.08 -8.82
CA ASN A 442 5.13 -21.38 -9.51
C ASN A 442 5.60 -21.21 -10.97
N ALA A 443 6.78 -21.79 -11.29
CA ALA A 443 7.34 -21.74 -12.64
C ALA A 443 6.57 -22.56 -13.68
N ALA A 444 5.65 -23.43 -13.26
CA ALA A 444 4.76 -24.19 -14.16
C ALA A 444 3.52 -23.39 -14.58
N ARG A 445 3.44 -22.11 -14.19
CA ARG A 445 2.33 -21.21 -14.48
C ARG A 445 2.82 -19.91 -15.12
N GLY A 446 2.01 -19.34 -16.00
CA GLY A 446 2.28 -18.06 -16.63
C GLY A 446 3.15 -18.12 -17.88
N PRO A 447 3.70 -16.98 -18.34
CA PRO A 447 3.46 -15.67 -17.76
C PRO A 447 2.02 -15.20 -17.89
N VAL A 448 1.59 -14.31 -17.00
CA VAL A 448 0.30 -13.63 -17.08
C VAL A 448 0.50 -12.19 -17.52
N ASN A 449 -0.24 -11.77 -18.53
CA ASN A 449 -0.21 -10.40 -19.05
C ASN A 449 -1.54 -9.71 -18.70
N ILE A 450 -1.51 -8.70 -17.86
CA ILE A 450 -2.70 -7.97 -17.40
C ILE A 450 -2.70 -6.59 -18.04
N LEU A 451 -3.75 -6.29 -18.80
CA LEU A 451 -4.04 -4.96 -19.29
C LEU A 451 -5.10 -4.32 -18.42
N SER A 452 -4.87 -3.10 -17.99
CA SER A 452 -5.78 -2.36 -17.12
C SER A 452 -6.11 -1.00 -17.69
N PHE A 453 -7.34 -0.56 -17.43
CA PHE A 453 -7.82 0.79 -17.68
C PHE A 453 -8.29 1.39 -16.37
N ARG A 454 -7.95 2.67 -16.15
CA ARG A 454 -8.32 3.41 -14.95
C ARG A 454 -8.95 4.74 -15.33
N ILE A 455 -10.02 5.11 -14.63
CA ILE A 455 -10.51 6.49 -14.55
C ILE A 455 -10.45 6.89 -13.09
N HIS A 456 -9.89 8.06 -12.83
CA HIS A 456 -9.81 8.63 -11.51
C HIS A 456 -10.22 10.08 -11.55
N ALA A 457 -11.06 10.48 -10.62
CA ALA A 457 -11.56 11.83 -10.52
C ALA A 457 -11.50 12.32 -9.06
N GLU A 458 -11.28 13.60 -8.91
CA GLU A 458 -10.88 14.22 -7.66
C GLU A 458 -11.47 15.62 -7.49
N LEU A 459 -11.69 16.10 -6.18
CA LEU A 459 -12.24 17.43 -5.81
C LEU A 459 -11.40 18.06 -4.70
#